data_34b8cc716434f1c68de7fa19bd38479c
#
_entry.id   34b8cc716434f1c68de7fa19bd38479c
#
_cell.length_a   1.000
_cell.length_b   1.000
_cell.length_c   1.000
_cell.angle_alpha   90.00
_cell.angle_beta   90.00
_cell.angle_gamma   90.00
#
_symmetry.space_group_name_H-M   'P 1'
#
loop_
_entity.id
_entity.type
_entity.pdbx_description
1 polymer ?
#
loop_
_entity_poly.entity_id
_entity_poly.type
_entity_poly.pdbx_seq_one_letter_code
_entity_poly.pdbx_strand_id
1 'polypeptide(L)'
;FMSGEKDEKRRKKDQARRDSILTANMDSICIGLHKIFPDKSAAQFKAHLKKGRQAKSRNYLIYPKRISYIQYKEVKRLPVFCLNRYKGGFKELAYNQRKKPFGSLAARTLGDVYADTAKGARNGIELAFDTILKGRDGLTHRQKVMNKYLNIVDVPPVDGCDLISTIDVGMQDICEKALVDKLKELNAFVGVVVLMEVATGEVKAIVNMTKGKDGNYYEMRNNAISDMLEPGSTFKTASIMVALEDGKITPDYVVDTGNGQMPMHGRVMKDWNWRRGGYGKLTV
;
A
#
# COMPACT_ATOMS: atom_id res chain seq x y z
N PHE A 1 -36.57 34.99 15.13
CA PHE A 1 -37.20 33.90 15.93
C PHE A 1 -38.25 33.10 15.16
N MET A 2 -39.07 33.69 14.30
CA MET A 2 -40.12 32.96 13.52
C MET A 2 -39.63 32.10 12.36
N SER A 3 -38.42 32.28 11.87
CA SER A 3 -37.85 31.45 10.76
C SER A 3 -37.42 30.05 11.21
N GLY A 4 -36.91 29.89 12.41
CA GLY A 4 -36.44 28.62 12.95
C GLY A 4 -37.56 27.60 13.19
N GLU A 5 -38.71 28.02 13.64
CA GLU A 5 -39.85 27.15 13.94
C GLU A 5 -40.52 26.60 12.66
N LYS A 6 -40.61 27.41 11.61
CA LYS A 6 -41.07 26.96 10.28
C LYS A 6 -40.12 25.94 9.66
N ASP A 7 -38.80 26.13 9.79
CA ASP A 7 -37.78 25.20 9.30
C ASP A 7 -37.81 23.88 10.08
N GLU A 8 -38.08 23.90 11.37
CA GLU A 8 -38.17 22.69 12.17
C GLU A 8 -39.41 21.85 11.82
N LYS A 9 -40.59 22.51 11.69
CA LYS A 9 -41.82 21.85 11.22
C LYS A 9 -41.65 21.24 9.83
N ARG A 10 -40.96 21.92 8.92
CA ARG A 10 -40.66 21.42 7.59
C ARG A 10 -39.72 20.19 7.65
N ARG A 11 -38.68 20.23 8.47
CA ARG A 11 -37.75 19.10 8.67
C ARG A 11 -38.49 17.88 9.26
N LYS A 12 -39.34 18.04 10.24
CA LYS A 12 -40.18 16.97 10.83
C LYS A 12 -41.10 16.35 9.78
N LYS A 13 -41.77 17.16 8.93
CA LYS A 13 -42.64 16.69 7.86
C LYS A 13 -41.86 15.90 6.79
N ASP A 14 -40.70 16.41 6.39
CA ASP A 14 -39.82 15.73 5.40
C ASP A 14 -39.26 14.40 5.95
N GLN A 15 -38.96 14.35 7.26
CA GLN A 15 -38.51 13.12 7.91
C GLN A 15 -39.65 12.09 8.00
N ALA A 16 -40.85 12.48 8.40
CA ALA A 16 -42.02 11.60 8.46
C ALA A 16 -42.33 11.00 7.05
N ARG A 17 -42.23 11.83 6.01
CA ARG A 17 -42.42 11.37 4.63
C ARG A 17 -41.40 10.32 4.22
N ARG A 18 -40.09 10.53 4.51
CA ARG A 18 -39.04 9.54 4.22
C ARG A 18 -39.26 8.26 4.98
N ASP A 19 -39.67 8.37 6.24
CA ASP A 19 -39.97 7.24 7.11
C ASP A 19 -41.14 6.40 6.58
N SER A 20 -42.18 7.05 6.09
CA SER A 20 -43.34 6.38 5.48
C SER A 20 -42.92 5.62 4.19
N ILE A 21 -42.19 6.29 3.30
CA ILE A 21 -41.71 5.68 2.04
C ILE A 21 -40.78 4.49 2.31
N LEU A 22 -39.85 4.61 3.27
CA LEU A 22 -38.96 3.53 3.65
C LEU A 22 -39.71 2.35 4.25
N THR A 23 -40.71 2.61 5.09
CA THR A 23 -41.52 1.56 5.74
C THR A 23 -42.33 0.79 4.72
N ALA A 24 -42.98 1.47 3.78
CA ALA A 24 -43.77 0.86 2.72
C ALA A 24 -42.94 -0.05 1.80
N ASN A 25 -41.66 0.27 1.58
CA ASN A 25 -40.77 -0.48 0.68
C ASN A 25 -39.77 -1.38 1.42
N MET A 26 -39.89 -1.52 2.75
CA MET A 26 -38.89 -2.20 3.58
C MET A 26 -38.63 -3.63 3.12
N ASP A 27 -39.65 -4.40 2.82
CA ASP A 27 -39.50 -5.82 2.44
C ASP A 27 -38.86 -5.96 1.08
N SER A 28 -39.26 -5.16 0.11
CA SER A 28 -38.64 -5.13 -1.22
C SER A 28 -37.15 -4.74 -1.18
N ILE A 29 -36.81 -3.78 -0.34
CA ILE A 29 -35.41 -3.37 -0.13
C ILE A 29 -34.61 -4.53 0.48
N CYS A 30 -35.12 -5.18 1.53
CA CYS A 30 -34.42 -6.23 2.24
C CYS A 30 -34.23 -7.49 1.38
N ILE A 31 -35.23 -7.84 0.58
CA ILE A 31 -35.12 -8.93 -0.42
C ILE A 31 -34.07 -8.57 -1.47
N GLY A 32 -34.09 -7.36 -1.99
CA GLY A 32 -33.10 -6.90 -2.96
C GLY A 32 -31.68 -6.86 -2.38
N LEU A 33 -31.51 -6.40 -1.15
CA LEU A 33 -30.20 -6.42 -0.46
C LEU A 33 -29.70 -7.86 -0.24
N HIS A 34 -30.57 -8.79 0.14
CA HIS A 34 -30.19 -10.20 0.27
C HIS A 34 -29.73 -10.80 -1.07
N LYS A 35 -30.40 -10.44 -2.17
CA LYS A 35 -30.01 -10.89 -3.51
C LYS A 35 -28.62 -10.43 -3.91
N ILE A 36 -28.26 -9.19 -3.54
CA ILE A 36 -26.95 -8.59 -3.84
C ILE A 36 -25.89 -9.07 -2.83
N PHE A 37 -26.27 -9.29 -1.57
CA PHE A 37 -25.39 -9.69 -0.46
C PHE A 37 -25.94 -10.95 0.22
N PRO A 38 -25.63 -12.16 -0.30
CA PRO A 38 -26.18 -13.42 0.21
C PRO A 38 -25.71 -13.79 1.63
N ASP A 39 -24.66 -13.15 2.12
CA ASP A 39 -24.10 -13.37 3.46
C ASP A 39 -25.03 -12.91 4.60
N LYS A 40 -26.09 -12.17 4.30
CA LYS A 40 -27.12 -11.76 5.25
C LYS A 40 -28.51 -12.04 4.70
N SER A 41 -29.37 -12.63 5.54
CA SER A 41 -30.77 -12.87 5.15
C SER A 41 -31.59 -11.56 5.07
N ALA A 42 -32.69 -11.59 4.32
CA ALA A 42 -33.58 -10.44 4.24
C ALA A 42 -34.13 -10.04 5.62
N ALA A 43 -34.38 -11.02 6.52
CA ALA A 43 -34.80 -10.76 7.90
C ALA A 43 -33.73 -10.02 8.71
N GLN A 44 -32.47 -10.39 8.54
CA GLN A 44 -31.32 -9.70 9.19
C GLN A 44 -31.18 -8.26 8.68
N PHE A 45 -31.30 -8.01 7.38
CA PHE A 45 -31.33 -6.66 6.83
C PHE A 45 -32.51 -5.85 7.39
N LYS A 46 -33.70 -6.45 7.50
CA LYS A 46 -34.88 -5.79 8.06
C LYS A 46 -34.68 -5.38 9.52
N ALA A 47 -34.15 -6.30 10.33
CA ALA A 47 -33.81 -6.01 11.73
C ALA A 47 -32.76 -4.90 11.85
N HIS A 48 -31.71 -4.97 11.03
CA HIS A 48 -30.63 -3.98 10.99
C HIS A 48 -31.17 -2.59 10.63
N LEU A 49 -31.94 -2.44 9.57
CA LEU A 49 -32.51 -1.15 9.15
C LEU A 49 -33.50 -0.59 10.18
N LYS A 50 -34.31 -1.46 10.81
CA LYS A 50 -35.20 -1.05 11.91
C LYS A 50 -34.41 -0.50 13.10
N LYS A 51 -33.32 -1.18 13.50
CA LYS A 51 -32.42 -0.72 14.58
C LYS A 51 -31.83 0.66 14.29
N GLY A 52 -31.38 0.89 13.05
CA GLY A 52 -30.84 2.18 12.62
C GLY A 52 -31.86 3.33 12.72
N ARG A 53 -33.11 3.03 12.39
CA ARG A 53 -34.21 4.02 12.55
C ARG A 53 -34.52 4.32 14.01
N GLN A 54 -34.62 3.29 14.85
CA GLN A 54 -34.90 3.45 16.29
C GLN A 54 -33.82 4.28 16.96
N ALA A 55 -32.55 4.09 16.56
CA ALA A 55 -31.42 4.88 17.05
C ALA A 55 -31.41 6.34 16.57
N LYS A 56 -32.33 6.74 15.67
CA LYS A 56 -32.40 8.08 15.06
C LYS A 56 -31.06 8.56 14.50
N SER A 57 -30.22 7.63 14.04
CA SER A 57 -28.89 7.93 13.53
C SER A 57 -28.98 8.74 12.22
N ARG A 58 -28.22 9.83 12.13
CA ARG A 58 -28.14 10.64 10.91
C ARG A 58 -27.39 9.93 9.77
N ASN A 59 -26.44 9.06 10.11
CA ASN A 59 -25.69 8.26 9.18
C ASN A 59 -25.66 6.82 9.72
N TYR A 60 -26.43 5.93 9.12
CA TYR A 60 -26.46 4.53 9.49
C TYR A 60 -25.98 3.67 8.34
N LEU A 61 -24.97 2.86 8.60
CA LEU A 61 -24.33 2.03 7.58
C LEU A 61 -25.25 0.85 7.23
N ILE A 62 -25.73 0.79 5.99
CA ILE A 62 -26.64 -0.26 5.53
C ILE A 62 -25.93 -1.62 5.47
N TYR A 63 -24.67 -1.62 5.01
CA TYR A 63 -23.84 -2.81 4.89
C TYR A 63 -22.42 -2.49 5.37
N PRO A 64 -21.82 -3.29 6.27
CA PRO A 64 -20.56 -2.96 6.94
C PRO A 64 -19.32 -3.21 6.09
N LYS A 65 -19.43 -4.03 5.02
CA LYS A 65 -18.31 -4.34 4.14
C LYS A 65 -18.23 -3.34 2.99
N ARG A 66 -17.05 -3.16 2.43
CA ARG A 66 -16.87 -2.42 1.18
C ARG A 66 -17.49 -3.21 0.03
N ILE A 67 -18.11 -2.50 -0.89
CA ILE A 67 -18.81 -3.08 -2.04
C ILE A 67 -18.18 -2.60 -3.35
N SER A 68 -18.31 -3.40 -4.40
CA SER A 68 -17.85 -3.03 -5.73
C SER A 68 -18.78 -1.98 -6.36
N TYR A 69 -18.29 -1.29 -7.40
CA TYR A 69 -19.11 -0.34 -8.15
C TYR A 69 -20.33 -1.00 -8.82
N ILE A 70 -20.20 -2.27 -9.23
CA ILE A 70 -21.29 -3.05 -9.83
C ILE A 70 -22.38 -3.27 -8.77
N GLN A 71 -22.02 -3.78 -7.60
CA GLN A 71 -22.95 -3.96 -6.47
C GLN A 71 -23.60 -2.63 -6.04
N TYR A 72 -22.84 -1.54 -6.02
CA TYR A 72 -23.39 -0.21 -5.76
C TYR A 72 -24.47 0.19 -6.76
N LYS A 73 -24.26 -0.05 -8.07
CA LYS A 73 -25.26 0.20 -9.10
C LYS A 73 -26.54 -0.59 -8.88
N GLU A 74 -26.42 -1.86 -8.48
CA GLU A 74 -27.57 -2.72 -8.16
C GLU A 74 -28.30 -2.21 -6.91
N VAL A 75 -27.59 -1.88 -5.83
CA VAL A 75 -28.18 -1.29 -4.63
C VAL A 75 -28.93 0.01 -4.95
N LYS A 76 -28.34 0.86 -5.80
CA LYS A 76 -28.95 2.12 -6.20
C LYS A 76 -30.24 1.97 -7.03
N ARG A 77 -30.47 0.81 -7.63
CA ARG A 77 -31.74 0.50 -8.34
C ARG A 77 -32.87 0.09 -7.41
N LEU A 78 -32.57 -0.24 -6.15
CA LEU A 78 -33.60 -0.66 -5.20
C LEU A 78 -34.58 0.46 -4.89
N PRO A 79 -35.85 0.15 -4.52
CA PRO A 79 -36.82 1.14 -4.10
C PRO A 79 -36.28 2.03 -3.01
N VAL A 80 -36.62 3.31 -3.01
CA VAL A 80 -36.13 4.35 -2.10
C VAL A 80 -34.68 4.75 -2.37
N PHE A 81 -33.76 3.81 -2.63
CA PHE A 81 -32.34 4.11 -2.89
C PHE A 81 -32.12 4.72 -4.29
N CYS A 82 -33.02 4.47 -5.23
CA CYS A 82 -33.03 5.12 -6.54
C CYS A 82 -33.45 6.61 -6.48
N LEU A 83 -34.09 7.03 -5.38
CA LEU A 83 -34.50 8.40 -5.20
C LEU A 83 -33.27 9.30 -4.89
N ASN A 84 -33.40 10.60 -5.17
CA ASN A 84 -32.34 11.52 -4.79
C ASN A 84 -32.14 11.53 -3.26
N ARG A 85 -30.95 11.96 -2.80
CA ARG A 85 -30.56 11.93 -1.37
C ARG A 85 -31.52 12.70 -0.45
N TYR A 86 -32.25 13.69 -0.98
CA TYR A 86 -33.20 14.49 -0.20
C TYR A 86 -34.55 13.79 -0.02
N LYS A 87 -34.95 12.95 -0.97
CA LYS A 87 -36.20 12.16 -0.93
C LYS A 87 -35.99 10.78 -0.31
N GLY A 88 -34.96 10.03 -0.74
CA GLY A 88 -34.67 8.67 -0.30
C GLY A 88 -33.73 8.56 0.91
N GLY A 89 -32.93 9.58 1.17
CA GLY A 89 -31.97 9.57 2.29
C GLY A 89 -30.73 8.70 2.06
N PHE A 90 -30.64 7.97 0.93
CA PHE A 90 -29.49 7.14 0.60
C PHE A 90 -28.28 8.00 0.26
N LYS A 91 -27.13 7.65 0.83
CA LYS A 91 -25.83 8.28 0.57
C LYS A 91 -24.79 7.23 0.33
N GLU A 92 -23.97 7.44 -0.65
CA GLU A 92 -22.76 6.68 -0.90
C GLU A 92 -21.55 7.34 -0.22
N LEU A 93 -20.64 6.49 0.25
CA LEU A 93 -19.29 6.88 0.65
C LEU A 93 -18.34 6.20 -0.32
N ALA A 94 -17.76 6.99 -1.21
CA ALA A 94 -16.74 6.49 -2.13
C ALA A 94 -15.38 6.45 -1.41
N TYR A 95 -14.68 5.33 -1.58
CA TYR A 95 -13.32 5.16 -1.12
C TYR A 95 -12.41 4.88 -2.32
N ASN A 96 -11.36 5.64 -2.44
CA ASN A 96 -10.30 5.32 -3.38
C ASN A 96 -9.53 4.10 -2.85
N GLN A 97 -9.33 3.11 -3.70
CA GLN A 97 -8.59 1.92 -3.36
C GLN A 97 -7.34 1.82 -4.23
N ARG A 98 -6.18 1.68 -3.58
CA ARG A 98 -4.94 1.34 -4.27
C ARG A 98 -5.04 -0.07 -4.83
N LYS A 99 -4.81 -0.21 -6.14
CA LYS A 99 -4.72 -1.52 -6.78
C LYS A 99 -3.25 -1.94 -6.86
N LYS A 100 -3.00 -3.21 -6.62
CA LYS A 100 -1.70 -3.86 -6.80
C LYS A 100 -1.86 -4.93 -7.87
N PRO A 101 -1.59 -4.61 -9.15
CA PRO A 101 -1.84 -5.55 -10.26
C PRO A 101 -1.06 -6.85 -10.12
N PHE A 102 0.14 -6.80 -9.53
CA PHE A 102 1.03 -7.93 -9.33
C PHE A 102 1.03 -8.46 -7.88
N GLY A 103 -0.04 -8.20 -7.13
CA GLY A 103 -0.22 -8.73 -5.78
C GLY A 103 0.82 -8.24 -4.77
N SER A 104 1.56 -9.18 -4.17
CA SER A 104 2.58 -8.89 -3.16
C SER A 104 3.97 -8.59 -3.73
N LEU A 105 4.14 -8.72 -5.06
CA LEU A 105 5.43 -8.57 -5.71
C LEU A 105 6.03 -7.18 -5.45
N ALA A 106 7.27 -7.13 -4.96
CA ALA A 106 7.99 -5.91 -4.55
C ALA A 106 7.17 -4.98 -3.62
N ALA A 107 6.23 -5.53 -2.83
CA ALA A 107 5.25 -4.73 -2.08
C ALA A 107 5.90 -3.77 -1.09
N ARG A 108 7.04 -4.13 -0.49
CA ARG A 108 7.74 -3.28 0.49
C ARG A 108 8.64 -2.24 -0.17
N THR A 109 9.14 -2.54 -1.35
CA THR A 109 9.91 -1.60 -2.16
C THR A 109 9.00 -0.55 -2.78
N LEU A 110 7.91 -0.98 -3.43
CA LEU A 110 6.92 -0.07 -4.00
C LEU A 110 6.21 0.73 -2.89
N GLY A 111 5.81 0.05 -1.83
CA GLY A 111 5.18 0.67 -0.68
C GLY A 111 3.67 0.59 -0.66
N ASP A 112 3.11 1.23 0.34
CA ASP A 112 1.68 1.29 0.62
C ASP A 112 1.24 2.71 0.97
N VAL A 113 -0.04 2.99 0.75
CA VAL A 113 -0.73 4.17 1.27
C VAL A 113 -1.59 3.80 2.47
N TYR A 114 -1.85 4.74 3.38
CA TYR A 114 -2.78 4.52 4.47
C TYR A 114 -4.20 4.29 3.95
N ALA A 115 -5.00 3.51 4.69
CA ALA A 115 -6.41 3.31 4.37
C ALA A 115 -7.21 4.63 4.37
N ASP A 116 -6.81 5.57 5.22
CA ASP A 116 -7.22 6.96 5.18
C ASP A 116 -6.26 7.72 4.25
N THR A 117 -6.72 8.03 3.06
CA THR A 117 -5.91 8.68 2.02
C THR A 117 -5.41 10.08 2.42
N ALA A 118 -6.06 10.74 3.40
CA ALA A 118 -5.59 12.01 3.94
C ALA A 118 -4.24 11.91 4.64
N LYS A 119 -3.87 10.70 5.11
CA LYS A 119 -2.58 10.44 5.75
C LYS A 119 -1.43 10.21 4.76
N GLY A 120 -1.72 10.14 3.45
CA GLY A 120 -0.72 9.95 2.40
C GLY A 120 -0.12 8.56 2.33
N ALA A 121 1.12 8.48 1.85
CA ALA A 121 1.86 7.24 1.71
C ALA A 121 2.45 6.76 3.05
N ARG A 122 2.68 5.46 3.16
CA ARG A 122 3.11 4.80 4.40
C ARG A 122 4.59 4.41 4.40
N ASN A 123 5.07 3.88 3.30
CA ASN A 123 6.43 3.37 3.16
C ASN A 123 6.83 3.22 1.68
N GLY A 124 8.09 2.81 1.45
CA GLY A 124 8.63 2.50 0.13
C GLY A 124 8.73 3.71 -0.80
N ILE A 125 8.73 3.44 -2.08
CA ILE A 125 8.75 4.45 -3.16
C ILE A 125 7.54 5.39 -3.05
N GLU A 126 6.37 4.86 -2.68
CA GLU A 126 5.17 5.67 -2.44
C GLU A 126 5.44 6.80 -1.43
N LEU A 127 6.12 6.49 -0.32
CA LEU A 127 6.45 7.50 0.70
C LEU A 127 7.56 8.45 0.24
N ALA A 128 8.59 7.91 -0.39
CA ALA A 128 9.72 8.73 -0.85
C ALA A 128 9.30 9.79 -1.87
N PHE A 129 8.28 9.49 -2.67
CA PHE A 129 7.77 10.37 -3.73
C PHE A 129 6.34 10.86 -3.49
N ASP A 130 5.82 10.80 -2.24
CA ASP A 130 4.44 11.18 -1.90
C ASP A 130 4.08 12.59 -2.39
N THR A 131 4.99 13.55 -2.26
CA THR A 131 4.79 14.94 -2.70
C THR A 131 4.58 15.08 -4.20
N ILE A 132 5.17 14.19 -5.00
CA ILE A 132 5.07 14.17 -6.47
C ILE A 132 3.83 13.40 -6.89
N LEU A 133 3.60 12.24 -6.26
CA LEU A 133 2.50 11.32 -6.60
C LEU A 133 1.14 11.84 -6.16
N LYS A 134 1.07 12.61 -5.07
CA LYS A 134 -0.19 13.05 -4.46
C LYS A 134 -0.89 14.17 -5.22
N GLY A 135 -0.13 15.05 -5.92
CA GLY A 135 -0.66 16.28 -6.50
C GLY A 135 -1.02 17.33 -5.44
N ARG A 136 -1.94 18.22 -5.79
CA ARG A 136 -2.41 19.29 -4.90
C ARG A 136 -3.93 19.35 -4.89
N ASP A 137 -4.51 19.39 -3.71
CA ASP A 137 -5.96 19.54 -3.55
C ASP A 137 -6.41 20.92 -4.02
N GLY A 138 -7.56 20.96 -4.72
CA GLY A 138 -8.23 22.20 -5.07
C GLY A 138 -9.04 22.77 -3.90
N LEU A 139 -9.40 24.02 -4.00
CA LEU A 139 -10.28 24.72 -3.05
C LEU A 139 -11.63 24.98 -3.68
N THR A 140 -12.69 24.69 -2.94
CA THR A 140 -14.06 24.96 -3.37
C THR A 140 -14.83 25.61 -2.23
N HIS A 141 -15.63 26.62 -2.52
CA HIS A 141 -16.60 27.15 -1.59
C HIS A 141 -18.03 26.90 -2.06
N ARG A 142 -18.96 26.95 -1.13
CA ARG A 142 -20.36 26.74 -1.43
C ARG A 142 -21.09 28.09 -1.44
N GLN A 143 -21.55 28.51 -2.61
CA GLN A 143 -22.29 29.74 -2.80
C GLN A 143 -23.76 29.47 -3.09
N LYS A 144 -24.63 30.29 -2.52
CA LYS A 144 -26.05 30.26 -2.82
C LYS A 144 -26.32 31.15 -4.05
N VAL A 145 -26.70 30.50 -5.15
CA VAL A 145 -27.12 31.19 -6.37
C VAL A 145 -28.60 30.96 -6.54
N MET A 146 -29.39 32.04 -6.46
CA MET A 146 -30.86 31.99 -6.39
C MET A 146 -31.34 31.05 -5.26
N ASN A 147 -32.06 29.96 -5.59
CA ASN A 147 -32.54 28.96 -4.62
C ASN A 147 -31.73 27.66 -4.54
N LYS A 148 -30.56 27.63 -5.18
CA LYS A 148 -29.66 26.45 -5.20
C LYS A 148 -28.30 26.82 -4.61
N TYR A 149 -27.69 25.83 -3.95
CA TYR A 149 -26.29 25.94 -3.54
C TYR A 149 -25.41 25.28 -4.61
N LEU A 150 -24.49 26.03 -5.17
CA LEU A 150 -23.46 25.55 -6.10
C LEU A 150 -22.11 25.49 -5.38
N ASN A 151 -21.32 24.48 -5.72
CA ASN A 151 -19.91 24.45 -5.33
C ASN A 151 -19.13 25.18 -6.44
N ILE A 152 -18.51 26.28 -6.07
CA ILE A 152 -17.65 27.07 -6.95
C ILE A 152 -16.22 26.64 -6.66
N VAL A 153 -15.46 26.39 -7.72
CA VAL A 153 -14.04 26.02 -7.62
C VAL A 153 -13.23 27.31 -7.60
N ASP A 154 -12.58 27.58 -6.47
CA ASP A 154 -11.70 28.75 -6.32
C ASP A 154 -10.30 28.46 -6.83
N VAL A 155 -9.80 27.27 -6.53
CA VAL A 155 -8.50 26.76 -7.00
C VAL A 155 -8.74 25.37 -7.56
N PRO A 156 -8.45 25.12 -8.84
CA PRO A 156 -8.56 23.78 -9.40
C PRO A 156 -7.54 22.83 -8.77
N PRO A 157 -7.86 21.54 -8.61
CA PRO A 157 -6.88 20.55 -8.19
C PRO A 157 -5.81 20.36 -9.26
N VAL A 158 -4.61 19.97 -8.84
CA VAL A 158 -3.52 19.59 -9.73
C VAL A 158 -3.24 18.11 -9.51
N ASP A 159 -3.33 17.32 -10.57
CA ASP A 159 -3.06 15.89 -10.51
C ASP A 159 -1.59 15.63 -10.17
N GLY A 160 -1.32 14.52 -9.49
CA GLY A 160 0.03 14.04 -9.26
C GLY A 160 0.66 13.48 -10.52
N CYS A 161 1.97 13.30 -10.47
CA CYS A 161 2.73 12.67 -11.55
C CYS A 161 2.76 11.15 -11.41
N ASP A 162 2.98 10.47 -12.54
CA ASP A 162 3.31 9.04 -12.53
C ASP A 162 4.81 8.85 -12.24
N LEU A 163 5.13 7.73 -11.57
CA LEU A 163 6.50 7.32 -11.32
C LEU A 163 6.77 6.00 -12.05
N ILE A 164 7.77 6.00 -12.92
CA ILE A 164 8.27 4.82 -13.60
C ILE A 164 9.50 4.32 -12.86
N SER A 165 9.44 3.08 -12.35
CA SER A 165 10.56 2.43 -11.67
C SER A 165 11.38 1.58 -12.63
N THR A 166 12.60 1.25 -12.23
CA THR A 166 13.50 0.34 -12.97
C THR A 166 13.21 -1.14 -12.69
N ILE A 167 12.29 -1.43 -11.76
CA ILE A 167 11.93 -2.80 -11.38
C ILE A 167 11.25 -3.48 -12.56
N ASP A 168 11.82 -4.59 -13.00
CA ASP A 168 11.24 -5.49 -14.00
C ASP A 168 10.41 -6.58 -13.32
N VAL A 169 9.14 -6.66 -13.69
CA VAL A 169 8.18 -7.58 -13.07
C VAL A 169 8.55 -9.03 -13.28
N GLY A 170 9.05 -9.38 -14.47
CA GLY A 170 9.48 -10.75 -14.80
C GLY A 170 10.70 -11.17 -14.00
N MET A 171 11.72 -10.31 -13.94
CA MET A 171 12.93 -10.54 -13.14
C MET A 171 12.60 -10.62 -11.65
N GLN A 172 11.72 -9.75 -11.14
CA GLN A 172 11.26 -9.76 -9.75
C GLN A 172 10.59 -11.10 -9.39
N ASP A 173 9.69 -11.61 -10.24
CA ASP A 173 8.99 -12.89 -10.04
C ASP A 173 9.95 -14.08 -10.05
N ILE A 174 10.90 -14.11 -10.97
CA ILE A 174 11.93 -15.16 -11.05
C ILE A 174 12.81 -15.15 -9.78
N CYS A 175 13.28 -13.97 -9.38
CA CYS A 175 14.08 -13.80 -8.16
C CYS A 175 13.31 -14.21 -6.90
N GLU A 176 12.02 -13.86 -6.80
CA GLU A 176 11.18 -14.23 -5.66
C GLU A 176 11.02 -15.74 -5.55
N LYS A 177 10.70 -16.42 -6.66
CA LYS A 177 10.57 -17.89 -6.69
C LYS A 177 11.87 -18.58 -6.31
N ALA A 178 12.96 -18.19 -6.93
CA ALA A 178 14.29 -18.78 -6.67
C ALA A 178 14.70 -18.60 -5.19
N LEU A 179 14.46 -17.39 -4.64
CA LEU A 179 14.75 -17.11 -3.24
C LEU A 179 13.90 -17.97 -2.30
N VAL A 180 12.59 -18.04 -2.53
CA VAL A 180 11.64 -18.79 -1.69
C VAL A 180 11.99 -20.28 -1.71
N ASP A 181 12.33 -20.84 -2.86
CA ASP A 181 12.72 -22.25 -2.98
C ASP A 181 14.02 -22.52 -2.19
N LYS A 182 15.00 -21.63 -2.29
CA LYS A 182 16.25 -21.76 -1.54
C LYS A 182 16.07 -21.58 -0.04
N LEU A 183 15.20 -20.66 0.38
CA LEU A 183 14.87 -20.46 1.79
C LEU A 183 14.18 -21.68 2.40
N LYS A 184 13.31 -22.36 1.64
CA LYS A 184 12.67 -23.61 2.06
C LYS A 184 13.69 -24.73 2.19
N GLU A 185 14.58 -24.91 1.21
CA GLU A 185 15.65 -25.90 1.21
C GLU A 185 16.55 -25.76 2.45
N LEU A 186 16.97 -24.52 2.72
CA LEU A 186 17.87 -24.20 3.84
C LEU A 186 17.15 -24.06 5.18
N ASN A 187 15.82 -24.06 5.18
CA ASN A 187 14.98 -23.73 6.34
C ASN A 187 15.37 -22.38 6.98
N ALA A 188 15.82 -21.43 6.16
CA ALA A 188 16.28 -20.14 6.63
C ALA A 188 15.11 -19.22 7.01
N PHE A 189 15.35 -18.29 7.95
CA PHE A 189 14.30 -17.40 8.45
C PHE A 189 14.08 -16.16 7.55
N VAL A 190 15.15 -15.58 7.04
CA VAL A 190 15.11 -14.37 6.17
C VAL A 190 16.03 -14.60 4.97
N GLY A 191 15.62 -14.06 3.85
CA GLY A 191 16.46 -13.97 2.65
C GLY A 191 16.19 -12.70 1.86
N VAL A 192 17.22 -12.24 1.18
CA VAL A 192 17.19 -11.03 0.35
C VAL A 192 17.89 -11.31 -0.96
N VAL A 193 17.31 -10.80 -2.07
CA VAL A 193 17.95 -10.73 -3.38
C VAL A 193 17.87 -9.33 -3.90
N VAL A 194 18.98 -8.80 -4.37
CA VAL A 194 19.03 -7.55 -5.15
C VAL A 194 19.68 -7.87 -6.48
N LEU A 195 18.95 -7.65 -7.57
CA LEU A 195 19.43 -7.81 -8.94
C LEU A 195 19.64 -6.43 -9.56
N MET A 196 20.87 -6.13 -9.93
CA MET A 196 21.27 -4.86 -10.50
C MET A 196 21.89 -5.05 -11.86
N GLU A 197 21.55 -4.22 -12.82
CA GLU A 197 22.20 -4.14 -14.12
C GLU A 197 23.55 -3.42 -13.98
N VAL A 198 24.63 -4.09 -14.31
CA VAL A 198 25.98 -3.56 -14.09
C VAL A 198 26.26 -2.30 -14.92
N ALA A 199 25.75 -2.25 -16.16
CA ALA A 199 26.03 -1.15 -17.09
C ALA A 199 25.37 0.18 -16.67
N THR A 200 24.19 0.10 -16.06
CA THR A 200 23.35 1.28 -15.74
C THR A 200 23.28 1.57 -14.24
N GLY A 201 23.55 0.57 -13.40
CA GLY A 201 23.31 0.61 -11.96
C GLY A 201 21.83 0.50 -11.59
N GLU A 202 20.95 0.22 -12.54
CA GLU A 202 19.51 0.08 -12.29
C GLU A 202 19.18 -1.18 -11.50
N VAL A 203 18.41 -1.06 -10.44
CA VAL A 203 17.87 -2.20 -9.69
C VAL A 203 16.68 -2.76 -10.45
N LYS A 204 16.85 -3.97 -11.01
CA LYS A 204 15.81 -4.69 -11.77
C LYS A 204 14.92 -5.55 -10.88
N ALA A 205 15.44 -6.05 -9.76
CA ALA A 205 14.67 -6.76 -8.76
C ALA A 205 15.21 -6.50 -7.35
N ILE A 206 14.29 -6.45 -6.38
CA ILE A 206 14.62 -6.39 -4.96
C ILE A 206 13.58 -7.21 -4.19
N VAL A 207 14.00 -8.35 -3.68
CA VAL A 207 13.14 -9.33 -3.02
C VAL A 207 13.54 -9.46 -1.57
N ASN A 208 12.55 -9.41 -0.69
CA ASN A 208 12.73 -9.52 0.74
C ASN A 208 11.74 -10.53 1.30
N MET A 209 12.21 -11.71 1.70
CA MET A 209 11.35 -12.77 2.21
C MET A 209 11.67 -13.09 3.65
N THR A 210 10.62 -13.15 4.47
CA THR A 210 10.71 -13.52 5.89
C THR A 210 9.72 -14.63 6.16
N LYS A 211 10.16 -15.65 6.92
CA LYS A 211 9.33 -16.80 7.30
C LYS A 211 8.24 -16.39 8.26
N GLY A 212 6.99 -16.64 7.92
CA GLY A 212 5.82 -16.42 8.76
C GLY A 212 5.65 -17.53 9.81
N LYS A 213 4.73 -17.31 10.74
CA LYS A 213 4.37 -18.30 11.79
C LYS A 213 3.76 -19.58 11.21
N ASP A 214 3.18 -19.50 10.05
CA ASP A 214 2.58 -20.60 9.28
C ASP A 214 3.59 -21.39 8.44
N GLY A 215 4.88 -21.00 8.50
CA GLY A 215 5.96 -21.61 7.72
C GLY A 215 6.10 -21.11 6.29
N ASN A 216 5.19 -20.29 5.81
CA ASN A 216 5.28 -19.64 4.50
C ASN A 216 6.15 -18.39 4.54
N TYR A 217 6.60 -17.94 3.37
CA TYR A 217 7.45 -16.76 3.23
C TYR A 217 6.65 -15.57 2.70
N TYR A 218 6.89 -14.42 3.29
CA TYR A 218 6.17 -13.18 2.98
C TYR A 218 7.11 -11.99 2.93
N GLU A 219 6.80 -11.02 2.11
CA GLU A 219 7.48 -9.73 2.09
C GLU A 219 6.96 -8.84 3.22
N MET A 220 7.54 -8.97 4.42
CA MET A 220 7.10 -8.27 5.64
C MET A 220 7.70 -6.86 5.75
N ARG A 221 8.99 -6.72 5.45
CA ARG A 221 9.72 -5.46 5.43
C ARG A 221 10.82 -5.48 4.38
N ASN A 222 11.38 -4.34 4.04
CA ASN A 222 12.51 -4.26 3.13
C ASN A 222 13.81 -4.51 3.90
N ASN A 223 14.16 -5.78 4.09
CA ASN A 223 15.34 -6.20 4.85
C ASN A 223 16.63 -5.75 4.16
N ALA A 224 16.63 -5.61 2.82
CA ALA A 224 17.80 -5.17 2.04
C ALA A 224 18.34 -3.81 2.52
N ILE A 225 17.45 -2.92 2.98
CA ILE A 225 17.82 -1.56 3.39
C ILE A 225 17.62 -1.30 4.89
N SER A 226 16.89 -2.17 5.61
CA SER A 226 16.55 -1.95 7.01
C SER A 226 17.37 -2.77 8.00
N ASP A 227 17.99 -3.86 7.54
CA ASP A 227 18.74 -4.74 8.42
C ASP A 227 20.19 -4.30 8.53
N MET A 228 20.66 -4.19 9.77
CA MET A 228 22.07 -3.96 10.07
C MET A 228 22.72 -5.30 10.44
N LEU A 229 23.52 -5.82 9.53
CA LEU A 229 24.21 -7.10 9.69
C LEU A 229 25.73 -6.88 9.55
N GLU A 230 26.50 -7.76 10.14
CA GLU A 230 27.94 -7.82 9.88
C GLU A 230 28.17 -8.33 8.44
N PRO A 231 28.69 -7.50 7.53
CA PRO A 231 28.81 -7.88 6.11
C PRO A 231 29.88 -8.92 5.88
N GLY A 232 30.79 -9.10 6.83
CA GLY A 232 31.92 -10.01 6.70
C GLY A 232 32.78 -9.72 5.47
N SER A 233 33.19 -10.73 4.75
CA SER A 233 34.07 -10.62 3.57
C SER A 233 33.45 -9.90 2.38
N THR A 234 32.12 -9.70 2.33
CA THR A 234 31.48 -8.92 1.26
C THR A 234 31.90 -7.45 1.31
N PHE A 235 32.28 -6.93 2.50
CA PHE A 235 32.77 -5.57 2.67
C PHE A 235 34.14 -5.33 2.00
N LYS A 236 34.89 -6.38 1.68
CA LYS A 236 36.16 -6.26 0.95
C LYS A 236 35.99 -5.59 -0.40
N THR A 237 34.88 -5.86 -1.09
CA THR A 237 34.54 -5.17 -2.35
C THR A 237 34.47 -3.65 -2.16
N ALA A 238 33.77 -3.19 -1.12
CA ALA A 238 33.70 -1.75 -0.82
C ALA A 238 35.10 -1.17 -0.48
N SER A 239 35.92 -1.92 0.27
CA SER A 239 37.27 -1.49 0.61
C SER A 239 38.17 -1.32 -0.64
N ILE A 240 38.08 -2.25 -1.57
CA ILE A 240 38.81 -2.17 -2.85
C ILE A 240 38.30 -1.02 -3.72
N MET A 241 36.97 -0.83 -3.79
CA MET A 241 36.39 0.30 -4.53
C MET A 241 36.91 1.65 -4.01
N VAL A 242 36.95 1.85 -2.69
CA VAL A 242 37.49 3.06 -2.08
C VAL A 242 38.97 3.24 -2.41
N ALA A 243 39.77 2.16 -2.32
CA ALA A 243 41.20 2.23 -2.61
C ALA A 243 41.51 2.57 -4.09
N LEU A 244 40.68 2.07 -5.02
CA LEU A 244 40.74 2.43 -6.44
C LEU A 244 40.30 3.89 -6.68
N GLU A 245 39.22 4.34 -6.06
CA GLU A 245 38.69 5.70 -6.19
C GLU A 245 39.70 6.73 -5.64
N ASP A 246 40.32 6.45 -4.50
CA ASP A 246 41.36 7.27 -3.90
C ASP A 246 42.70 7.24 -4.67
N GLY A 247 42.79 6.45 -5.74
CA GLY A 247 44.00 6.29 -6.51
C GLY A 247 45.20 5.62 -5.76
N LYS A 248 44.87 4.91 -4.65
CA LYS A 248 45.90 4.22 -3.85
C LYS A 248 46.40 2.92 -4.51
N ILE A 249 45.55 2.33 -5.29
CA ILE A 249 45.82 1.10 -6.05
C ILE A 249 45.25 1.20 -7.47
N THR A 250 45.73 0.37 -8.37
CA THR A 250 45.17 0.15 -9.71
C THR A 250 44.76 -1.32 -9.84
N PRO A 251 43.92 -1.71 -10.83
CA PRO A 251 43.61 -3.12 -11.05
C PRO A 251 44.82 -4.02 -11.21
N ASP A 252 45.90 -3.48 -11.77
CA ASP A 252 47.17 -4.20 -11.98
C ASP A 252 48.12 -4.15 -10.77
N TYR A 253 47.70 -3.48 -9.68
CA TYR A 253 48.52 -3.38 -8.47
C TYR A 253 48.74 -4.77 -7.87
N VAL A 254 50.03 -5.15 -7.69
CA VAL A 254 50.39 -6.44 -7.14
C VAL A 254 50.54 -6.39 -5.64
N VAL A 255 49.72 -7.18 -4.95
CA VAL A 255 49.77 -7.38 -3.50
C VAL A 255 50.53 -8.69 -3.21
N ASP A 256 51.54 -8.61 -2.37
CA ASP A 256 52.21 -9.82 -1.87
C ASP A 256 51.56 -10.25 -0.56
N THR A 257 50.78 -11.33 -0.64
CA THR A 257 50.10 -11.92 0.53
C THR A 257 51.01 -12.94 1.26
N GLY A 258 52.24 -13.14 0.76
CA GLY A 258 53.22 -14.06 1.35
C GLY A 258 52.63 -15.46 1.60
N ASN A 259 52.86 -15.98 2.79
CA ASN A 259 52.30 -17.27 3.25
C ASN A 259 50.90 -17.19 3.82
N GLY A 260 50.16 -16.08 3.60
CA GLY A 260 48.81 -15.88 4.13
C GLY A 260 48.77 -15.53 5.61
N GLN A 261 49.87 -15.01 6.18
CA GLN A 261 49.93 -14.52 7.53
C GLN A 261 50.61 -13.15 7.56
N MET A 262 49.94 -12.16 8.19
CA MET A 262 50.47 -10.81 8.29
C MET A 262 50.30 -10.31 9.73
N PRO A 263 51.38 -9.92 10.42
CA PRO A 263 51.31 -9.24 11.69
C PRO A 263 50.72 -7.83 11.50
N MET A 264 49.65 -7.53 12.20
CA MET A 264 48.98 -6.23 12.13
C MET A 264 48.41 -5.84 13.50
N HIS A 265 48.75 -4.66 13.98
CA HIS A 265 48.28 -4.11 15.25
C HIS A 265 48.37 -5.08 16.44
N GLY A 266 49.49 -5.78 16.57
CA GLY A 266 49.75 -6.73 17.68
C GLY A 266 49.03 -8.09 17.56
N ARG A 267 48.36 -8.33 16.42
CA ARG A 267 47.73 -9.63 16.09
C ARG A 267 48.23 -10.16 14.77
N VAL A 268 48.15 -11.46 14.57
CA VAL A 268 48.47 -12.07 13.27
C VAL A 268 47.16 -12.29 12.52
N MET A 269 46.97 -11.53 11.45
CA MET A 269 45.90 -11.78 10.48
C MET A 269 46.25 -13.02 9.67
N LYS A 270 45.27 -13.87 9.45
CA LYS A 270 45.45 -15.13 8.72
C LYS A 270 44.42 -15.25 7.63
N ASP A 271 44.85 -15.53 6.40
CA ASP A 271 44.00 -15.91 5.30
C ASP A 271 43.42 -17.31 5.51
N TRP A 272 42.28 -17.59 4.90
CA TRP A 272 41.64 -18.90 5.04
C TRP A 272 42.59 -20.08 4.59
N ASN A 273 43.48 -19.80 3.64
CA ASN A 273 44.41 -20.78 3.08
C ASN A 273 45.84 -20.74 3.68
N TRP A 274 46.06 -19.99 4.78
CA TRP A 274 47.38 -19.82 5.41
C TRP A 274 48.06 -21.15 5.74
N ARG A 275 47.30 -22.19 6.07
CA ARG A 275 47.83 -23.53 6.35
C ARG A 275 48.34 -24.25 5.07
N ARG A 276 47.94 -23.75 3.89
CA ARG A 276 48.35 -24.30 2.59
C ARG A 276 49.43 -23.45 1.90
N GLY A 277 50.00 -22.48 2.63
CA GLY A 277 51.09 -21.64 2.14
C GLY A 277 50.69 -20.30 1.57
N GLY A 278 49.42 -19.88 1.71
CA GLY A 278 48.93 -18.60 1.19
C GLY A 278 48.78 -18.57 -0.33
N TYR A 279 48.61 -17.35 -0.87
CA TYR A 279 48.49 -17.12 -2.33
C TYR A 279 49.76 -16.50 -2.97
N GLY A 280 50.67 -15.98 -2.15
CA GLY A 280 51.83 -15.25 -2.66
C GLY A 280 51.42 -13.90 -3.28
N LYS A 281 51.91 -13.63 -4.49
CA LYS A 281 51.65 -12.39 -5.22
C LYS A 281 50.36 -12.49 -6.05
N LEU A 282 49.45 -11.56 -5.88
CA LEU A 282 48.19 -11.46 -6.59
C LEU A 282 47.98 -10.03 -7.09
N THR A 283 47.33 -9.86 -8.21
CA THR A 283 46.75 -8.56 -8.60
C THR A 283 45.45 -8.31 -7.88
N VAL A 284 45.08 -7.04 -7.78
CA VAL A 284 43.83 -6.61 -7.14
C VAL A 284 42.59 -7.12 -7.88
#